data_840a20ea1ce9dcf3a901dea6191e8031
#
_entry.id   840a20ea1ce9dcf3a901dea6191e8031
#
_cell.length_a   1.000
_cell.length_b   1.000
_cell.length_c   1.000
_cell.angle_alpha   90.00
_cell.angle_beta   90.00
_cell.angle_gamma   90.00
#
_symmetry.space_group_name_H-M   'P 1'
#
loop_
_entity.id
_entity.type
_entity.pdbx_description
1 polymer ?
#
loop_
_entity_poly.entity_id
_entity_poly.type
_entity_poly.pdbx_seq_one_letter_code
_entity_poly.pdbx_strand_id
1 'polypeptide(L)'
;MTEILPHLILETANFHAGDTVRLKEAITQFATLDYPNLGIKFHAFHPDKVALPDFSWYPIVRNFYIKENQWTDIIDLAVDKNFKVWLDLFCVYGVETLAGNFAKIHGIKLQPSILDNLEILAELKKLTLQDKELIINVSGLELSAIENYLREFTPFNFKKI
;
A
#
# COMPACT_ATOMS: atom_id res chain seq x y z
N MET A 1 5.36 -30.14 13.66
CA MET A 1 4.55 -29.08 13.03
C MET A 1 5.37 -27.81 13.12
N THR A 2 5.81 -27.26 12.00
CA THR A 2 6.44 -25.93 11.98
C THR A 2 5.37 -24.92 12.36
N GLU A 3 5.59 -24.20 13.43
CA GLU A 3 4.70 -23.12 13.86
C GLU A 3 4.67 -22.06 12.74
N ILE A 4 3.49 -21.85 12.16
CA ILE A 4 3.32 -20.81 11.13
C ILE A 4 3.24 -19.49 11.89
N LEU A 5 4.32 -18.73 11.89
CA LEU A 5 4.35 -17.40 12.48
C LEU A 5 3.47 -16.44 11.69
N PRO A 6 2.64 -15.62 12.35
CA PRO A 6 1.79 -14.66 11.68
C PRO A 6 2.62 -13.65 10.86
N HIS A 7 2.03 -13.09 9.80
CA HIS A 7 2.66 -12.03 9.04
C HIS A 7 2.54 -10.71 9.82
N LEU A 8 3.66 -10.12 10.22
CA LEU A 8 3.71 -8.84 10.89
C LEU A 8 4.01 -7.73 9.86
N ILE A 9 3.06 -6.84 9.63
CA ILE A 9 3.21 -5.71 8.68
C ILE A 9 3.45 -4.44 9.48
N LEU A 10 4.62 -3.84 9.30
CA LEU A 10 4.98 -2.56 9.89
C LEU A 10 4.37 -1.42 9.06
N GLU A 11 3.59 -0.58 9.72
CA GLU A 11 2.93 0.57 9.09
C GLU A 11 3.83 1.81 9.15
N THR A 12 4.24 2.32 7.99
CA THR A 12 5.03 3.56 7.95
C THR A 12 4.17 4.82 7.92
N ALA A 13 2.90 4.70 7.52
CA ALA A 13 2.02 5.86 7.31
C ALA A 13 2.76 7.03 6.63
N ASN A 14 2.67 8.23 7.21
CA ASN A 14 3.29 9.44 6.66
C ASN A 14 4.31 10.09 7.64
N PHE A 15 4.87 9.30 8.58
CA PHE A 15 5.81 9.82 9.58
C PHE A 15 7.05 10.49 8.97
N HIS A 16 7.39 10.10 7.74
CA HIS A 16 8.53 10.62 6.98
C HIS A 16 8.33 12.08 6.52
N ALA A 17 7.09 12.59 6.47
CA ALA A 17 6.75 13.94 6.01
C ALA A 17 7.40 14.32 4.65
N GLY A 18 7.53 13.35 3.71
CA GLY A 18 8.18 13.51 2.40
C GLY A 18 9.71 13.37 2.43
N ASP A 19 10.32 13.25 3.59
CA ASP A 19 11.75 13.01 3.73
C ASP A 19 12.09 11.53 3.47
N THR A 20 12.65 11.28 2.28
CA THR A 20 13.03 9.93 1.84
C THR A 20 14.24 9.37 2.60
N VAL A 21 15.12 10.23 3.13
CA VAL A 21 16.26 9.80 3.95
C VAL A 21 15.74 9.21 5.25
N ARG A 22 14.86 9.95 5.93
CA ARG A 22 14.22 9.50 7.17
C ARG A 22 13.46 8.18 6.98
N LEU A 23 12.77 8.00 5.84
CA LEU A 23 12.07 6.76 5.54
C LEU A 23 13.04 5.59 5.33
N LYS A 24 14.13 5.79 4.60
CA LYS A 24 15.18 4.78 4.38
C LYS A 24 15.92 4.39 5.68
N GLU A 25 16.16 5.36 6.55
CA GLU A 25 16.73 5.09 7.90
C GLU A 25 15.78 4.22 8.73
N ALA A 26 14.48 4.52 8.73
CA ALA A 26 13.49 3.72 9.44
C ALA A 26 13.41 2.28 8.89
N ILE A 27 13.41 2.09 7.58
CA ILE A 27 13.46 0.74 6.95
C ILE A 27 14.68 -0.03 7.47
N THR A 28 15.83 0.64 7.51
CA THR A 28 17.08 0.02 8.00
C THR A 28 16.99 -0.35 9.48
N GLN A 29 16.39 0.50 10.31
CA GLN A 29 16.16 0.22 11.72
C GLN A 29 15.15 -0.92 11.93
N PHE A 30 14.03 -0.93 11.18
CA PHE A 30 13.04 -1.99 11.27
C PHE A 30 13.60 -3.36 10.86
N ALA A 31 14.57 -3.39 9.94
CA ALA A 31 15.25 -4.62 9.54
C ALA A 31 16.10 -5.25 10.65
N THR A 32 16.32 -4.56 11.77
CA THR A 32 16.99 -5.15 12.96
C THR A 32 16.04 -5.98 13.84
N LEU A 33 14.75 -5.97 13.54
CA LEU A 33 13.78 -6.81 14.25
C LEU A 33 14.01 -8.28 13.89
N ASP A 34 14.23 -9.09 14.89
CA ASP A 34 14.38 -10.55 14.72
C ASP A 34 13.01 -11.22 14.60
N TYR A 35 12.39 -11.07 13.42
CA TYR A 35 11.12 -11.69 13.11
C TYR A 35 11.11 -12.18 11.64
N PRO A 36 10.88 -13.48 11.40
CA PRO A 36 11.14 -14.08 10.06
C PRO A 36 10.06 -13.77 9.00
N ASN A 37 8.89 -13.24 9.40
CA ASN A 37 7.77 -12.97 8.49
C ASN A 37 7.34 -11.49 8.56
N LEU A 38 8.32 -10.59 8.26
CA LEU A 38 8.11 -9.16 8.27
C LEU A 38 7.59 -8.63 6.94
N GLY A 39 6.58 -7.79 7.02
CA GLY A 39 6.15 -6.91 5.95
C GLY A 39 6.36 -5.44 6.33
N ILE A 40 6.42 -4.58 5.33
CA ILE A 40 6.40 -3.13 5.49
C ILE A 40 5.39 -2.54 4.52
N LYS A 41 4.59 -1.58 4.97
CA LYS A 41 3.53 -0.98 4.18
C LYS A 41 3.74 0.52 4.01
N PHE A 42 3.66 0.98 2.77
CA PHE A 42 3.85 2.35 2.35
C PHE A 42 2.55 2.97 1.82
N HIS A 43 2.44 4.29 1.94
CA HIS A 43 1.34 5.10 1.42
C HIS A 43 1.82 5.89 0.20
N ALA A 44 1.62 5.36 -1.01
CA ALA A 44 1.95 6.05 -2.24
C ALA A 44 0.73 6.81 -2.77
N PHE A 45 0.77 8.15 -2.73
CA PHE A 45 -0.33 8.99 -3.23
C PHE A 45 0.15 10.33 -3.77
N HIS A 46 -0.67 10.92 -4.64
CA HIS A 46 -0.52 12.30 -5.07
C HIS A 46 -1.40 13.21 -4.20
N PRO A 47 -0.87 14.26 -3.59
CA PRO A 47 -1.60 15.12 -2.65
C PRO A 47 -2.93 15.66 -3.19
N ASP A 48 -2.92 16.14 -4.44
CA ASP A 48 -4.10 16.74 -5.10
C ASP A 48 -5.22 15.72 -5.39
N LYS A 49 -4.96 14.43 -5.18
CA LYS A 49 -5.94 13.34 -5.37
C LYS A 49 -6.53 12.83 -4.05
N VAL A 50 -5.95 13.25 -2.91
CA VAL A 50 -6.39 12.80 -1.57
C VAL A 50 -6.86 13.94 -0.67
N ALA A 51 -6.56 15.19 -1.03
CA ALA A 51 -7.00 16.37 -0.29
C ALA A 51 -7.34 17.52 -1.24
N LEU A 52 -8.37 18.28 -0.90
CA LEU A 52 -8.74 19.48 -1.64
C LEU A 52 -7.80 20.65 -1.27
N PRO A 53 -7.51 21.58 -2.21
CA PRO A 53 -6.61 22.71 -1.96
C PRO A 53 -7.06 23.65 -0.84
N ASP A 54 -8.37 23.74 -0.56
CA ASP A 54 -9.00 24.53 0.50
C ASP A 54 -9.07 23.79 1.85
N PHE A 55 -8.67 22.53 1.90
CA PHE A 55 -8.56 21.80 3.16
C PHE A 55 -7.43 22.39 4.01
N SER A 56 -7.73 22.73 5.26
CA SER A 56 -6.79 23.44 6.15
C SER A 56 -5.43 22.74 6.32
N TRP A 57 -5.38 21.42 6.20
CA TRP A 57 -4.16 20.61 6.32
C TRP A 57 -3.50 20.29 4.97
N TYR A 58 -4.05 20.79 3.86
CA TYR A 58 -3.50 20.54 2.53
C TYR A 58 -2.01 20.90 2.39
N PRO A 59 -1.50 22.03 2.99
CA PRO A 59 -0.07 22.32 2.96
C PRO A 59 0.80 21.24 3.60
N ILE A 60 0.28 20.56 4.65
CA ILE A 60 0.95 19.44 5.31
C ILE A 60 0.89 18.19 4.43
N VAL A 61 -0.29 17.89 3.86
CA VAL A 61 -0.48 16.74 2.97
C VAL A 61 0.43 16.82 1.74
N ARG A 62 0.63 18.02 1.19
CA ARG A 62 1.57 18.24 0.08
C ARG A 62 3.01 17.83 0.40
N ASN A 63 3.45 17.99 1.63
CA ASN A 63 4.80 17.62 2.04
C ASN A 63 5.01 16.10 2.08
N PHE A 64 3.95 15.29 2.10
CA PHE A 64 4.08 13.83 2.12
C PHE A 64 4.42 13.24 0.75
N TYR A 65 4.37 14.04 -0.30
CA TYR A 65 4.60 13.57 -1.65
C TYR A 65 6.03 13.07 -1.85
N ILE A 66 6.14 11.85 -2.35
CA ILE A 66 7.38 11.23 -2.79
C ILE A 66 7.21 10.91 -4.28
N LYS A 67 8.22 11.24 -5.10
CA LYS A 67 8.20 11.02 -6.55
C LYS A 67 8.33 9.53 -6.88
N GLU A 68 7.84 9.13 -8.06
CA GLU A 68 7.83 7.74 -8.52
C GLU A 68 9.22 7.07 -8.48
N ASN A 69 10.25 7.75 -9.00
CA ASN A 69 11.62 7.22 -8.97
C ASN A 69 12.17 7.05 -7.55
N GLN A 70 11.78 7.92 -6.62
CA GLN A 70 12.16 7.79 -5.20
C GLN A 70 11.42 6.63 -4.52
N TRP A 71 10.16 6.35 -4.93
CA TRP A 71 9.44 5.16 -4.46
C TRP A 71 10.14 3.88 -4.91
N THR A 72 10.64 3.82 -6.15
CA THR A 72 11.41 2.66 -6.62
C THR A 72 12.62 2.39 -5.74
N ASP A 73 13.41 3.42 -5.41
CA ASP A 73 14.58 3.30 -4.52
C ASP A 73 14.20 2.84 -3.09
N ILE A 74 13.07 3.30 -2.57
CA ILE A 74 12.57 2.95 -1.24
C ILE A 74 12.12 1.50 -1.21
N ILE A 75 11.37 1.08 -2.24
CA ILE A 75 10.88 -0.30 -2.39
C ILE A 75 12.07 -1.26 -2.57
N ASP A 76 13.07 -0.90 -3.37
CA ASP A 76 14.29 -1.70 -3.54
C ASP A 76 15.00 -1.91 -2.21
N LEU A 77 15.21 -0.85 -1.44
CA LEU A 77 15.81 -0.96 -0.12
C LEU A 77 15.01 -1.89 0.80
N ALA A 78 13.68 -1.80 0.79
CA ALA A 78 12.84 -2.67 1.62
C ALA A 78 12.96 -4.14 1.21
N VAL A 79 12.98 -4.43 -0.10
CA VAL A 79 13.19 -5.79 -0.63
C VAL A 79 14.59 -6.30 -0.27
N ASP A 80 15.63 -5.50 -0.42
CA ASP A 80 17.01 -5.84 -0.05
C ASP A 80 17.17 -6.15 1.45
N LYS A 81 16.29 -5.57 2.27
CA LYS A 81 16.17 -5.86 3.71
C LYS A 81 15.23 -7.02 4.03
N ASN A 82 14.81 -7.79 3.02
CA ASN A 82 13.92 -8.95 3.13
C ASN A 82 12.49 -8.65 3.65
N PHE A 83 12.00 -7.43 3.50
CA PHE A 83 10.61 -7.14 3.78
C PHE A 83 9.69 -7.62 2.65
N LYS A 84 8.53 -8.16 3.01
CA LYS A 84 7.38 -8.24 2.12
C LYS A 84 6.77 -6.85 1.99
N VAL A 85 6.87 -6.25 0.80
CA VAL A 85 6.44 -4.87 0.58
C VAL A 85 4.95 -4.80 0.27
N TRP A 86 4.25 -3.90 0.96
CA TRP A 86 2.83 -3.61 0.79
C TRP A 86 2.62 -2.16 0.37
N LEU A 87 1.60 -1.92 -0.47
CA LEU A 87 1.15 -0.58 -0.80
C LEU A 87 -0.30 -0.36 -0.34
N ASP A 88 -0.52 0.71 0.41
CA ASP A 88 -1.85 1.22 0.71
C ASP A 88 -2.25 2.19 -0.40
N LEU A 89 -3.29 1.87 -1.17
CA LEU A 89 -3.68 2.61 -2.34
C LEU A 89 -4.75 3.65 -1.98
N PHE A 90 -4.53 4.90 -2.38
CA PHE A 90 -5.44 6.03 -2.14
C PHE A 90 -5.89 6.70 -3.44
N CYS A 91 -5.16 6.55 -4.53
CA CYS A 91 -5.45 7.15 -5.83
C CYS A 91 -4.69 6.41 -6.95
N VAL A 92 -4.91 6.80 -8.19
CA VAL A 92 -4.26 6.20 -9.38
C VAL A 92 -2.73 6.23 -9.27
N TYR A 93 -2.14 7.27 -8.70
CA TYR A 93 -0.70 7.34 -8.47
C TYR A 93 -0.16 6.13 -7.67
N GLY A 94 -0.91 5.65 -6.67
CA GLY A 94 -0.57 4.43 -5.94
C GLY A 94 -0.59 3.18 -6.84
N VAL A 95 -1.53 3.11 -7.79
CA VAL A 95 -1.61 2.02 -8.78
C VAL A 95 -0.46 2.09 -9.79
N GLU A 96 -0.06 3.29 -10.22
CA GLU A 96 1.11 3.52 -11.07
C GLU A 96 2.39 3.09 -10.36
N THR A 97 2.54 3.44 -9.08
CA THR A 97 3.66 3.00 -8.24
C THR A 97 3.69 1.47 -8.10
N LEU A 98 2.52 0.84 -7.91
CA LEU A 98 2.37 -0.62 -7.92
C LEU A 98 2.83 -1.21 -9.25
N ALA A 99 2.34 -0.68 -10.38
CA ALA A 99 2.65 -1.17 -11.72
C ALA A 99 4.15 -1.08 -12.02
N GLY A 100 4.78 0.06 -11.72
CA GLY A 100 6.22 0.28 -11.92
C GLY A 100 7.13 -0.62 -11.06
N ASN A 101 6.61 -1.15 -9.95
CA ASN A 101 7.35 -2.00 -9.01
C ASN A 101 6.69 -3.38 -8.82
N PHE A 102 5.88 -3.82 -9.76
CA PHE A 102 4.95 -4.93 -9.62
C PHE A 102 5.57 -6.21 -9.07
N ALA A 103 6.72 -6.63 -9.59
CA ALA A 103 7.39 -7.86 -9.18
C ALA A 103 7.90 -7.82 -7.71
N LYS A 104 8.12 -6.61 -7.15
CA LYS A 104 8.66 -6.38 -5.81
C LYS A 104 7.57 -6.27 -4.74
N ILE A 105 6.34 -5.96 -5.14
CA ILE A 105 5.21 -5.77 -4.22
C ILE A 105 4.59 -7.13 -3.89
N HIS A 106 4.47 -7.41 -2.59
CA HIS A 106 3.84 -8.61 -2.07
C HIS A 106 2.31 -8.52 -2.04
N GLY A 107 1.79 -7.38 -1.61
CA GLY A 107 0.37 -7.17 -1.50
C GLY A 107 -0.05 -5.71 -1.52
N ILE A 108 -1.36 -5.49 -1.56
CA ILE A 108 -1.97 -4.17 -1.55
C ILE A 108 -3.04 -4.07 -0.45
N LYS A 109 -3.27 -2.85 0.01
CA LYS A 109 -4.40 -2.52 0.86
C LYS A 109 -5.30 -1.50 0.19
N LEU A 110 -6.60 -1.71 0.29
CA LEU A 110 -7.64 -0.81 -0.20
C LEU A 110 -8.38 -0.18 0.98
N GLN A 111 -8.58 1.13 0.92
CA GLN A 111 -9.33 1.90 1.90
C GLN A 111 -10.82 1.97 1.50
N PRO A 112 -11.78 2.14 2.45
CA PRO A 112 -13.19 2.25 2.12
C PRO A 112 -13.48 3.34 1.09
N SER A 113 -12.76 4.48 1.16
CA SER A 113 -12.93 5.63 0.26
C SER A 113 -12.61 5.36 -1.20
N ILE A 114 -11.97 4.23 -1.52
CA ILE A 114 -11.56 3.90 -2.90
C ILE A 114 -12.24 2.64 -3.44
N LEU A 115 -13.04 1.94 -2.63
CA LEU A 115 -13.67 0.69 -3.06
C LEU A 115 -14.67 0.92 -4.22
N ASP A 116 -15.28 2.10 -4.32
CA ASP A 116 -16.18 2.51 -5.40
C ASP A 116 -15.49 3.41 -6.44
N ASN A 117 -14.19 3.62 -6.35
CA ASN A 117 -13.47 4.49 -7.28
C ASN A 117 -13.21 3.77 -8.61
N LEU A 118 -14.06 4.07 -9.61
CA LEU A 118 -14.02 3.41 -10.92
C LEU A 118 -12.68 3.61 -11.65
N GLU A 119 -12.01 4.75 -11.46
CA GLU A 119 -10.70 5.03 -12.08
C GLU A 119 -9.64 4.08 -11.52
N ILE A 120 -9.57 3.95 -10.19
CA ILE A 120 -8.63 3.02 -9.52
C ILE A 120 -8.93 1.57 -9.91
N LEU A 121 -10.20 1.17 -9.89
CA LEU A 121 -10.61 -0.18 -10.25
C LEU A 121 -10.29 -0.51 -11.71
N ALA A 122 -10.44 0.47 -12.62
CA ALA A 122 -10.09 0.30 -14.03
C ALA A 122 -8.58 0.10 -14.22
N GLU A 123 -7.74 0.85 -13.49
CA GLU A 123 -6.29 0.68 -13.54
C GLU A 123 -5.85 -0.66 -12.93
N LEU A 124 -6.42 -1.06 -11.80
CA LEU A 124 -6.13 -2.36 -11.18
C LEU A 124 -6.49 -3.54 -12.11
N LYS A 125 -7.59 -3.43 -12.89
CA LYS A 125 -8.00 -4.46 -13.86
C LYS A 125 -6.99 -4.71 -14.99
N LYS A 126 -6.07 -3.78 -15.23
CA LYS A 126 -5.00 -3.95 -16.23
C LYS A 126 -3.86 -4.82 -15.72
N LEU A 127 -3.81 -5.09 -14.40
CA LEU A 127 -2.75 -5.83 -13.74
C LEU A 127 -3.18 -7.28 -13.46
N THR A 128 -2.22 -8.21 -13.50
CA THR A 128 -2.44 -9.62 -13.16
C THR A 128 -2.18 -9.83 -11.67
N LEU A 129 -3.23 -9.71 -10.83
CA LEU A 129 -3.09 -9.62 -9.36
C LEU A 129 -3.12 -10.97 -8.63
N GLN A 130 -3.15 -12.10 -9.35
CA GLN A 130 -3.31 -13.46 -8.78
C GLN A 130 -2.22 -13.85 -7.76
N ASP A 131 -1.02 -13.28 -7.87
CA ASP A 131 0.10 -13.55 -6.96
C ASP A 131 0.20 -12.51 -5.82
N LYS A 132 -0.74 -11.55 -5.76
CA LYS A 132 -0.75 -10.50 -4.75
C LYS A 132 -1.72 -10.82 -3.63
N GLU A 133 -1.34 -10.48 -2.41
CA GLU A 133 -2.25 -10.53 -1.27
C GLU A 133 -3.06 -9.22 -1.18
N LEU A 134 -4.32 -9.33 -0.74
CA LEU A 134 -5.23 -8.19 -0.62
C LEU A 134 -5.68 -8.01 0.83
N ILE A 135 -5.53 -6.79 1.33
CA ILE A 135 -6.17 -6.32 2.56
C ILE A 135 -7.25 -5.31 2.18
N ILE A 136 -8.47 -5.48 2.64
CA ILE A 136 -9.56 -4.50 2.52
C ILE A 136 -9.86 -3.94 3.89
N ASN A 137 -9.76 -2.61 4.03
CA ASN A 137 -10.24 -1.93 5.22
C ASN A 137 -11.76 -1.81 5.12
N VAL A 138 -12.46 -2.39 6.09
CA VAL A 138 -13.93 -2.42 6.14
C VAL A 138 -14.51 -1.51 7.24
N SER A 139 -13.68 -0.63 7.82
CA SER A 139 -14.12 0.29 8.88
C SER A 139 -15.27 1.17 8.41
N GLY A 140 -16.36 1.17 9.17
CA GLY A 140 -17.55 1.96 8.89
C GLY A 140 -18.46 1.39 7.81
N LEU A 141 -18.18 0.19 7.28
CA LEU A 141 -19.04 -0.49 6.31
C LEU A 141 -20.02 -1.44 6.99
N GLU A 142 -21.24 -1.49 6.46
CA GLU A 142 -22.23 -2.51 6.82
C GLU A 142 -21.84 -3.88 6.23
N LEU A 143 -22.25 -4.97 6.89
CA LEU A 143 -21.91 -6.34 6.47
C LEU A 143 -22.31 -6.63 5.02
N SER A 144 -23.48 -6.19 4.59
CA SER A 144 -23.97 -6.36 3.21
C SER A 144 -23.10 -5.65 2.17
N ALA A 145 -22.54 -4.47 2.51
CA ALA A 145 -21.59 -3.76 1.67
C ALA A 145 -20.26 -4.53 1.57
N ILE A 146 -19.76 -5.04 2.69
CA ILE A 146 -18.55 -5.87 2.72
C ILE A 146 -18.68 -7.09 1.82
N GLU A 147 -19.80 -7.83 1.91
CA GLU A 147 -20.09 -8.98 1.07
C GLU A 147 -20.13 -8.63 -0.42
N ASN A 148 -20.67 -7.46 -0.77
CA ASN A 148 -20.69 -6.96 -2.15
C ASN A 148 -19.28 -6.72 -2.66
N TYR A 149 -18.45 -5.98 -1.91
CA TYR A 149 -17.06 -5.72 -2.29
C TYR A 149 -16.25 -7.02 -2.43
N LEU A 150 -16.40 -7.97 -1.52
CA LEU A 150 -15.72 -9.27 -1.64
C LEU A 150 -16.08 -9.99 -2.95
N ARG A 151 -17.35 -9.90 -3.39
CA ARG A 151 -17.79 -10.44 -4.70
C ARG A 151 -17.18 -9.67 -5.86
N GLU A 152 -17.13 -8.33 -5.79
CA GLU A 152 -16.54 -7.48 -6.82
C GLU A 152 -15.04 -7.70 -6.99
N PHE A 153 -14.32 -8.00 -5.92
CA PHE A 153 -12.89 -8.29 -5.97
C PHE A 153 -12.56 -9.74 -6.35
N THR A 154 -13.53 -10.65 -6.38
CA THR A 154 -13.31 -12.04 -6.80
C THR A 154 -12.69 -12.16 -8.20
N PRO A 155 -13.09 -11.38 -9.22
CA PRO A 155 -12.51 -11.46 -10.57
C PRO A 155 -11.03 -11.07 -10.65
N PHE A 156 -10.50 -10.33 -9.69
CA PHE A 156 -9.07 -9.98 -9.64
C PHE A 156 -8.19 -11.17 -9.26
N ASN A 157 -8.81 -12.26 -8.75
CA ASN A 157 -8.15 -13.50 -8.41
C ASN A 157 -6.91 -13.34 -7.53
N PHE A 158 -7.01 -12.49 -6.50
CA PHE A 158 -5.95 -12.34 -5.50
C PHE A 158 -5.60 -13.67 -4.85
N LYS A 159 -4.35 -13.81 -4.42
CA LYS A 159 -3.90 -14.94 -3.64
C LYS A 159 -4.76 -15.08 -2.38
N LYS A 160 -5.34 -16.25 -2.19
CA LYS A 160 -6.06 -16.58 -0.94
C LYS A 160 -5.05 -16.85 0.16
N ILE A 161 -5.26 -16.20 1.29
CA ILE A 161 -4.49 -16.42 2.53
C ILE A 161 -5.12 -17.57 3.30
#